data_5bcb06a1e962dcd145898c51b3237ce2
#
_entry.id   5bcb06a1e962dcd145898c51b3237ce2
#
_cell.length_a   1.000
_cell.length_b   1.000
_cell.length_c   1.000
_cell.angle_alpha   90.00
_cell.angle_beta   90.00
_cell.angle_gamma   90.00
#
_symmetry.space_group_name_H-M   'P 1'
#
loop_
_entity.id
_entity.type
_entity.pdbx_description
1 polymer ?
#
loop_
_entity_poly.entity_id
_entity_poly.type
_entity_poly.pdbx_seq_one_letter_code
_entity_poly.pdbx_strand_id
1 'polypeptide(L)'
;MTTYIVLINWTEQGAKNVRDSPKRLDAARKMLGDMGGSFKAFYLTMGEFDMVAVVEAPDDAVLARFALMLGAGGSVRTRTLKAFPEFAYREIVTSLG
;
A
#
# COMPACT_ATOMS: atom_id res chain seq x y z
N MET A 1 7.61 11.48 7.01
CA MET A 1 6.85 10.60 6.10
C MET A 1 5.64 10.05 6.79
N THR A 2 4.55 9.90 6.07
CA THR A 2 3.34 9.31 6.61
C THR A 2 3.29 7.83 6.27
N THR A 3 2.83 7.02 7.23
CA THR A 3 2.70 5.58 7.07
C THR A 3 1.28 5.23 6.61
N TYR A 4 1.18 4.28 5.69
CA TYR A 4 -0.09 3.76 5.20
C TYR A 4 -0.05 2.25 5.16
N ILE A 5 -1.18 1.63 5.43
CA ILE A 5 -1.38 0.20 5.22
C ILE A 5 -2.29 0.07 4.01
N VAL A 6 -1.81 -0.60 2.98
CA VAL A 6 -2.56 -0.78 1.73
C VAL A 6 -3.03 -2.22 1.68
N LEU A 7 -4.35 -2.39 1.70
CA LEU A 7 -5.01 -3.69 1.60
C LEU A 7 -5.35 -3.92 0.14
N ILE A 8 -4.92 -5.05 -0.42
CA ILE A 8 -4.91 -5.26 -1.85
C ILE A 8 -5.62 -6.55 -2.21
N ASN A 9 -6.51 -6.47 -3.20
CA ASN A 9 -7.10 -7.66 -3.81
C ASN A 9 -6.81 -7.65 -5.30
N TRP A 10 -6.54 -8.82 -5.87
CA TRP A 10 -6.51 -8.96 -7.31
C TRP A 10 -7.90 -8.80 -7.86
N THR A 11 -8.00 -8.15 -9.02
CA THR A 11 -9.19 -8.23 -9.86
C THR A 11 -9.23 -9.59 -10.55
N GLU A 12 -10.31 -9.87 -11.29
CA GLU A 12 -10.34 -11.08 -12.11
C GLU A 12 -9.14 -11.15 -13.06
N GLN A 13 -8.80 -10.03 -13.69
CA GLN A 13 -7.62 -9.93 -14.56
C GLN A 13 -6.33 -10.24 -13.79
N GLY A 14 -6.15 -9.67 -12.62
CA GLY A 14 -4.95 -9.88 -11.81
C GLY A 14 -4.83 -11.32 -11.31
N ALA A 15 -5.93 -11.92 -10.90
CA ALA A 15 -5.94 -13.32 -10.47
C ALA A 15 -5.61 -14.26 -11.63
N LYS A 16 -6.15 -13.99 -12.80
CA LYS A 16 -5.89 -14.78 -14.02
C LYS A 16 -4.42 -14.71 -14.42
N ASN A 17 -3.79 -13.55 -14.23
CA ASN A 17 -2.39 -13.31 -14.57
C ASN A 17 -1.50 -13.26 -13.32
N VAL A 18 -1.83 -14.04 -12.30
CA VAL A 18 -1.16 -13.99 -10.99
C VAL A 18 0.34 -14.30 -11.07
N ARG A 19 0.76 -15.08 -12.05
CA ARG A 19 2.19 -15.42 -12.23
C ARG A 19 3.04 -14.19 -12.53
N ASP A 20 2.45 -13.11 -13.04
CA ASP A 20 3.14 -11.85 -13.28
C ASP A 20 3.07 -10.91 -12.09
N SER A 21 2.39 -11.29 -11.01
CA SER A 21 2.23 -10.45 -9.83
C SER A 21 3.56 -9.97 -9.23
N PRO A 22 4.60 -10.82 -9.11
CA PRO A 22 5.89 -10.33 -8.61
C PRO A 22 6.50 -9.20 -9.44
N LYS A 23 6.35 -9.26 -10.76
CA LYS A 23 6.83 -8.18 -11.64
C LYS A 23 6.03 -6.90 -11.44
N ARG A 24 4.71 -7.03 -11.23
CA ARG A 24 3.86 -5.87 -10.95
C ARG A 24 4.22 -5.25 -9.60
N LEU A 25 4.58 -6.08 -8.61
CA LEU A 25 5.05 -5.58 -7.32
C LEU A 25 6.34 -4.78 -7.48
N ASP A 26 7.29 -5.30 -8.25
CA ASP A 26 8.55 -4.59 -8.50
C ASP A 26 8.30 -3.24 -9.18
N ALA A 27 7.40 -3.20 -10.14
CA ALA A 27 7.01 -1.96 -10.81
C ALA A 27 6.33 -0.98 -9.85
N ALA A 28 5.49 -1.47 -8.94
CA ALA A 28 4.84 -0.65 -7.93
C ALA A 28 5.86 -0.05 -6.96
N ARG A 29 6.84 -0.84 -6.52
CA ARG A 29 7.93 -0.34 -5.67
C ARG A 29 8.69 0.80 -6.34
N LYS A 30 9.03 0.62 -7.61
CA LYS A 30 9.72 1.65 -8.38
C LYS A 30 8.85 2.90 -8.52
N MET A 31 7.58 2.73 -8.83
CA MET A 31 6.65 3.84 -8.99
C MET A 31 6.57 4.67 -7.71
N LEU A 32 6.35 4.02 -6.56
CA LEU A 32 6.27 4.72 -5.29
C LEU A 32 7.60 5.39 -4.94
N GLY A 33 8.70 4.70 -5.20
CA GLY A 33 10.04 5.26 -4.98
C GLY A 33 10.28 6.52 -5.81
N ASP A 34 9.86 6.54 -7.06
CA ASP A 34 9.96 7.71 -7.94
C ASP A 34 9.09 8.88 -7.44
N MET A 35 8.04 8.57 -6.69
CA MET A 35 7.18 9.58 -6.06
C MET A 35 7.68 10.04 -4.69
N GLY A 36 8.81 9.53 -4.22
CA GLY A 36 9.41 9.90 -2.95
C GLY A 36 9.01 9.04 -1.77
N GLY A 37 8.31 7.94 -2.02
CA GLY A 37 7.88 7.00 -0.98
C GLY A 37 8.71 5.72 -0.98
N SER A 38 8.30 4.77 -0.15
CA SER A 38 8.98 3.46 -0.08
C SER A 38 8.05 2.41 0.51
N PHE A 39 8.26 1.16 0.10
CA PHE A 39 7.66 0.01 0.76
C PHE A 39 8.47 -0.36 2.00
N LYS A 40 7.78 -0.57 3.12
CA LYS A 40 8.41 -1.04 4.37
C LYS A 40 8.21 -2.51 4.61
N ALA A 41 7.08 -3.05 4.16
CA ALA A 41 6.77 -4.48 4.28
C ALA A 41 5.74 -4.86 3.22
N PHE A 42 5.77 -6.11 2.83
CA PHE A 42 4.79 -6.67 1.90
C PHE A 42 4.52 -8.12 2.31
N TYR A 43 3.24 -8.49 2.31
CA TYR A 43 2.82 -9.86 2.65
C TYR A 43 1.78 -10.34 1.66
N LEU A 44 1.90 -11.59 1.24
CA LEU A 44 0.78 -12.34 0.69
C LEU A 44 -0.05 -12.83 1.88
N THR A 45 -1.36 -12.64 1.82
CA THR A 45 -2.24 -13.02 2.92
C THR A 45 -3.30 -14.01 2.44
N MET A 46 -3.90 -14.68 3.40
CA MET A 46 -5.03 -15.58 3.16
C MET A 46 -6.24 -15.01 3.90
N GLY A 47 -7.38 -14.94 3.22
CA GLY A 47 -8.60 -14.40 3.81
C GLY A 47 -9.20 -13.32 2.96
N GLU A 48 -9.71 -12.28 3.60
CA GLU A 48 -10.45 -11.22 2.92
C GLU A 48 -9.61 -10.42 1.93
N PHE A 49 -8.33 -10.23 2.23
CA PHE A 49 -7.39 -9.52 1.35
C PHE A 49 -6.31 -10.47 0.85
N ASP A 50 -5.91 -10.28 -0.39
CA ASP A 50 -4.91 -11.14 -1.02
C ASP A 50 -3.49 -10.72 -0.64
N MET A 51 -3.26 -9.41 -0.46
CA MET A 51 -1.95 -8.88 -0.14
C MET A 51 -2.09 -7.69 0.79
N VAL A 52 -1.05 -7.43 1.58
CA VAL A 52 -0.98 -6.27 2.46
C VAL A 52 0.40 -5.66 2.31
N ALA A 53 0.44 -4.34 2.09
CA ALA A 53 1.70 -3.60 2.05
C ALA A 53 1.70 -2.51 3.12
N VAL A 54 2.84 -2.32 3.76
CA VAL A 54 3.08 -1.17 4.63
C VAL A 54 4.03 -0.25 3.87
N VAL A 55 3.58 0.97 3.62
CA VAL A 55 4.33 1.92 2.80
C VAL A 55 4.43 3.27 3.51
N GLU A 56 5.41 4.05 3.09
CA GLU A 56 5.54 5.46 3.50
C GLU A 56 5.47 6.34 2.26
N ALA A 57 4.86 7.49 2.40
CA ALA A 57 4.79 8.49 1.34
C ALA A 57 4.93 9.88 1.94
N PRO A 58 5.36 10.89 1.14
CA PRO A 58 5.51 12.25 1.64
C PRO A 58 4.21 12.83 2.19
N ASP A 59 3.10 12.58 1.53
CA ASP A 59 1.78 13.09 1.94
C ASP A 59 0.65 12.27 1.32
N ASP A 60 -0.57 12.59 1.73
CA ASP A 60 -1.77 11.88 1.29
C ASP A 60 -1.99 11.99 -0.23
N ALA A 61 -1.67 13.12 -0.83
CA ALA A 61 -1.86 13.32 -2.26
C ALA A 61 -0.97 12.40 -3.09
N VAL A 62 0.26 12.17 -2.65
CA VAL A 62 1.19 11.24 -3.30
C VAL A 62 0.62 9.82 -3.21
N LEU A 63 0.17 9.41 -2.01
CA LEU A 63 -0.40 8.08 -1.83
C LEU A 63 -1.66 7.90 -2.66
N ALA A 64 -2.51 8.91 -2.73
CA ALA A 64 -3.72 8.86 -3.55
C ALA A 64 -3.39 8.66 -5.03
N ARG A 65 -2.40 9.39 -5.56
CA ARG A 65 -1.94 9.19 -6.95
C ARG A 65 -1.43 7.77 -7.18
N PHE A 66 -0.64 7.27 -6.25
CA PHE A 66 -0.10 5.92 -6.32
C PHE A 66 -1.25 4.89 -6.38
N ALA A 67 -2.23 5.01 -5.47
CA ALA A 67 -3.37 4.10 -5.43
C ALA A 67 -4.21 4.15 -6.72
N LEU A 68 -4.43 5.35 -7.25
CA LEU A 68 -5.16 5.50 -8.52
C LEU A 68 -4.41 4.87 -9.70
N MET A 69 -3.09 5.02 -9.73
CA MET A 69 -2.27 4.40 -10.78
C MET A 69 -2.32 2.88 -10.69
N LEU A 70 -2.29 2.32 -9.49
CA LEU A 70 -2.42 0.88 -9.30
C LEU A 70 -3.79 0.40 -9.81
N GLY A 71 -4.86 1.10 -9.44
CA GLY A 71 -6.21 0.75 -9.88
C GLY A 71 -6.37 0.87 -11.39
N ALA A 72 -5.78 1.90 -11.99
CA ALA A 72 -5.83 2.11 -13.44
C ALA A 72 -5.16 0.98 -14.22
N GLY A 73 -4.17 0.31 -13.62
CA GLY A 73 -3.53 -0.84 -14.24
C GLY A 73 -4.44 -2.06 -14.38
N GLY A 74 -5.53 -2.10 -13.63
CA GLY A 74 -6.59 -3.11 -13.80
C GLY A 74 -6.35 -4.45 -13.11
N SER A 75 -5.16 -4.67 -12.54
CA SER A 75 -4.83 -5.97 -11.93
C SER A 75 -5.17 -6.05 -10.45
N VAL A 76 -5.31 -4.91 -9.78
CA VAL A 76 -5.59 -4.87 -8.34
C VAL A 76 -6.61 -3.80 -8.00
N ARG A 77 -7.30 -4.02 -6.87
CA ARG A 77 -8.09 -3.02 -6.16
C ARG A 77 -7.47 -2.84 -4.79
N THR A 78 -7.42 -1.59 -4.33
CA THR A 78 -6.76 -1.28 -3.06
C THR A 78 -7.69 -0.55 -2.12
N ARG A 79 -7.44 -0.74 -0.82
CA ARG A 79 -8.03 0.06 0.25
C ARG A 79 -6.87 0.54 1.11
N THR A 80 -6.80 1.83 1.35
CA THR A 80 -5.68 2.43 2.06
C THR A 80 -6.13 2.90 3.44
N LEU A 81 -5.36 2.52 4.45
CA LEU A 81 -5.52 3.00 5.82
C LEU A 81 -4.35 3.93 6.12
N LYS A 82 -4.64 5.17 6.50
CA LYS A 82 -3.61 6.04 7.06
C LYS A 82 -3.28 5.53 8.45
N ALA A 83 -2.01 5.29 8.73
CA ALA A 83 -1.59 4.59 9.92
C ALA A 83 -0.62 5.42 10.75
N PHE A 84 -0.64 5.18 12.06
CA PHE A 84 0.30 5.77 13.00
C PHE A 84 1.18 4.64 13.52
N PRO A 85 2.52 4.71 13.36
CA PRO A 85 3.42 3.74 13.98
C PRO A 85 3.26 3.78 15.50
N GLU A 86 3.73 2.73 16.18
CA GLU A 86 3.50 2.59 17.62
C GLU A 86 3.99 3.81 18.41
N PHE A 87 5.14 4.38 18.07
CA PHE A 87 5.66 5.53 18.82
C PHE A 87 4.69 6.73 18.70
N ALA A 88 4.12 6.98 17.53
CA ALA A 88 3.16 8.06 17.32
C ALA A 88 1.84 7.77 18.03
N TYR A 89 1.38 6.51 17.99
CA TYR A 89 0.23 6.06 18.75
C TYR A 89 0.38 6.37 20.24
N ARG A 90 1.56 6.05 20.83
CA ARG A 90 1.82 6.31 22.24
C ARG A 90 1.80 7.80 22.55
N GLU A 91 2.37 8.62 21.68
CA GLU A 91 2.35 10.09 21.86
C GLU A 91 0.93 10.64 21.81
N ILE A 92 0.11 10.16 20.87
CA ILE A 92 -1.29 10.57 20.75
C ILE A 92 -2.05 10.26 22.05
N VAL A 93 -1.90 9.04 22.56
CA VAL A 93 -2.61 8.63 23.78
C VAL A 93 -2.11 9.44 24.98
N THR A 94 -0.80 9.66 25.09
CA THR A 94 -0.23 10.47 26.17
C THR A 94 -0.78 11.90 26.14
N SER A 95 -1.04 12.46 24.96
CA SER A 95 -1.58 13.80 24.81
C SER A 95 -3.01 13.97 25.32
N LEU A 96 -3.69 12.87 25.59
CA LEU A 96 -5.06 12.92 26.13
C LEU A 96 -5.10 13.28 27.62
N GLY A 97 -3.96 13.25 28.28
CA GLY A 97 -3.84 13.63 29.70
C GLY A 97 -3.81 12.47 30.65
#